data_2e30fb359fbc9784ae538e2e0410c357
#
_entry.id   2e30fb359fbc9784ae538e2e0410c357
#
_cell.length_a   1.000
_cell.length_b   1.000
_cell.length_c   1.000
_cell.angle_alpha   90.00
_cell.angle_beta   90.00
_cell.angle_gamma   90.00
#
_symmetry.space_group_name_H-M   'P 1'
#
loop_
_entity.id
_entity.type
_entity.pdbx_description
1 polymer ?
#
loop_
_entity_poly.entity_id
_entity_poly.type
_entity_poly.pdbx_seq_one_letter_code
_entity_poly.pdbx_strand_id
1 'polypeptide(L)'
;MRRISCFLLMLTLLLTTVVVAWGAVPTDGEVTPSLVNVSRSKTATVLDKDYRSTVTLSLPSAEEKLASDVVFVLDKSTSAELEDKALALLADLKKEVKERGVMVKVGVVIFNRAADVAFPLTELTEGNYTTIEAAIRKTISSGSNTHAGLLAGKKMLDGDTAVEPHRKHLIFVSDGVTYQFCKEDDHTTPYTRSFDGNLISNGVNQCGTLSELNVQYGYSDKEAETSIPKGSIDNWMSDIAGRMETDNDNENWDYQYTGQAPTENSKLLKNKENVSNVEKALHLTESTYKAMQESGYQCHAVLARETRQWGTAFMNRLAGGRAVAFDSIQHKVLYAVDKGSAVADTVGKSFDLVPGTFHLSPLAGKNCNISRMEM
;
A
#
# COMPACT_ATOMS: atom_id res chain seq x y z
N MET A 1 4.73 51.06 -49.43
CA MET A 1 5.51 49.89 -48.97
C MET A 1 5.30 49.48 -47.50
N ARG A 2 4.96 50.38 -46.58
CA ARG A 2 4.74 50.01 -45.13
C ARG A 2 3.47 49.19 -44.84
N ARG A 3 2.43 49.25 -45.66
CA ARG A 3 1.16 48.56 -45.44
C ARG A 3 1.18 47.09 -45.91
N ILE A 4 2.03 46.72 -46.83
CA ILE A 4 2.14 45.33 -47.34
C ILE A 4 3.00 44.50 -46.38
N SER A 5 3.99 45.08 -45.71
CA SER A 5 4.80 44.40 -44.71
C SER A 5 3.99 43.98 -43.46
N CYS A 6 3.03 44.81 -43.01
CA CYS A 6 2.18 44.46 -41.86
C CYS A 6 1.21 43.32 -42.23
N PHE A 7 0.71 43.27 -43.46
CA PHE A 7 -0.20 42.17 -43.86
C PHE A 7 0.54 40.84 -44.03
N LEU A 8 1.78 40.87 -44.52
CA LEU A 8 2.60 39.64 -44.57
C LEU A 8 3.00 39.15 -43.18
N LEU A 9 3.28 40.05 -42.23
CA LEU A 9 3.61 39.69 -40.87
C LEU A 9 2.37 39.15 -40.09
N MET A 10 1.18 39.71 -40.34
CA MET A 10 -0.06 39.17 -39.76
C MET A 10 -0.45 37.81 -40.36
N LEU A 11 -0.20 37.61 -41.67
CA LEU A 11 -0.47 36.34 -42.31
C LEU A 11 0.50 35.23 -41.90
N THR A 12 1.76 35.56 -41.64
CA THR A 12 2.73 34.60 -41.09
C THR A 12 2.46 34.30 -39.61
N LEU A 13 1.97 35.28 -38.80
CA LEU A 13 1.56 35.04 -37.45
C LEU A 13 0.26 34.18 -37.36
N LEU A 14 -0.69 34.38 -38.29
CA LEU A 14 -1.88 33.54 -38.37
C LEU A 14 -1.57 32.10 -38.84
N LEU A 15 -0.60 31.90 -39.72
CA LEU A 15 -0.20 30.56 -40.14
C LEU A 15 0.61 29.82 -39.07
N THR A 16 1.36 30.51 -38.21
CA THR A 16 2.07 29.88 -37.11
C THR A 16 1.15 29.54 -35.91
N THR A 17 0.05 30.26 -35.73
CA THR A 17 -0.95 29.96 -34.67
C THR A 17 -1.88 28.82 -35.07
N VAL A 18 -2.10 28.55 -36.38
CA VAL A 18 -2.95 27.42 -36.81
C VAL A 18 -2.22 26.09 -36.76
N VAL A 19 -0.89 26.08 -36.82
CA VAL A 19 -0.10 24.81 -36.71
C VAL A 19 0.07 24.36 -35.25
N VAL A 20 -0.07 25.27 -34.27
CA VAL A 20 0.01 24.91 -32.85
C VAL A 20 -1.34 24.45 -32.25
N ALA A 21 -2.46 24.67 -32.95
CA ALA A 21 -3.79 24.30 -32.44
C ALA A 21 -4.22 22.84 -32.73
N TRP A 22 -3.36 22.02 -33.33
CA TRP A 22 -3.67 20.62 -33.65
C TRP A 22 -2.91 19.61 -32.76
N GLY A 23 -2.46 20.01 -31.58
CA GLY A 23 -1.69 19.13 -30.73
C GLY A 23 -1.91 19.26 -29.23
N ALA A 24 -2.81 20.14 -28.78
CA ALA A 24 -3.07 20.28 -27.34
C ALA A 24 -4.44 19.69 -26.99
N VAL A 25 -4.45 18.45 -26.59
CA VAL A 25 -5.50 17.93 -25.72
C VAL A 25 -5.28 18.59 -24.34
N PRO A 26 -6.28 19.19 -23.68
CA PRO A 26 -6.12 19.67 -22.31
C PRO A 26 -5.80 18.45 -21.45
N THR A 27 -4.59 18.40 -20.94
CA THR A 27 -4.21 17.45 -19.90
C THR A 27 -4.49 18.13 -18.57
N ASP A 28 -5.62 17.84 -17.96
CA ASP A 28 -5.76 17.96 -16.52
C ASP A 28 -4.98 16.79 -15.89
N GLY A 29 -3.86 17.10 -15.28
CA GLY A 29 -2.96 16.18 -14.63
C GLY A 29 -1.68 15.97 -15.42
N GLU A 30 -0.55 16.46 -14.91
CA GLU A 30 0.78 16.10 -15.38
C GLU A 30 0.98 14.58 -15.22
N VAL A 31 0.70 13.86 -16.28
CA VAL A 31 1.20 12.50 -16.44
C VAL A 31 2.62 12.64 -16.97
N THR A 32 3.59 12.43 -16.12
CA THR A 32 4.97 12.20 -16.57
C THR A 32 4.92 11.17 -17.71
N PRO A 33 5.56 11.43 -18.84
CA PRO A 33 5.49 10.50 -19.97
C PRO A 33 6.09 9.16 -19.53
N SER A 34 5.25 8.16 -19.41
CA SER A 34 5.71 6.78 -19.34
C SER A 34 6.53 6.52 -20.61
N LEU A 35 7.66 5.86 -20.45
CA LEU A 35 8.59 5.49 -21.55
C LEU A 35 7.94 4.56 -22.60
N VAL A 36 6.66 4.24 -22.45
CA VAL A 36 5.91 3.38 -23.36
C VAL A 36 5.27 4.24 -24.46
N ASN A 37 5.88 4.27 -25.62
CA ASN A 37 5.34 4.94 -26.79
C ASN A 37 4.25 4.07 -27.46
N VAL A 38 3.11 3.92 -26.77
CA VAL A 38 1.96 3.15 -27.30
C VAL A 38 1.17 4.03 -28.25
N SER A 39 1.12 3.67 -29.50
CA SER A 39 0.25 4.31 -30.49
C SER A 39 -1.21 4.03 -30.13
N ARG A 40 -1.88 5.03 -29.58
CA ARG A 40 -3.32 4.99 -29.28
C ARG A 40 -4.07 5.62 -30.44
N SER A 41 -5.08 4.95 -30.93
CA SER A 41 -5.95 5.55 -31.95
C SER A 41 -7.42 5.42 -31.55
N LYS A 42 -8.16 6.49 -31.79
CA LYS A 42 -9.63 6.52 -31.72
C LYS A 42 -10.12 7.01 -33.08
N THR A 43 -10.91 6.20 -33.73
CA THR A 43 -11.56 6.55 -35.01
C THR A 43 -13.06 6.41 -34.88
N ALA A 44 -13.80 7.21 -35.59
CA ALA A 44 -15.24 7.11 -35.68
C ALA A 44 -15.66 7.15 -37.16
N THR A 45 -16.63 6.33 -37.53
CA THR A 45 -17.25 6.42 -38.86
C THR A 45 -18.13 7.67 -38.96
N VAL A 46 -18.37 8.14 -40.18
CA VAL A 46 -19.39 9.15 -40.41
C VAL A 46 -20.76 8.58 -39.97
N LEU A 47 -21.64 9.43 -39.47
CA LEU A 47 -23.03 9.02 -39.10
C LEU A 47 -23.73 8.42 -40.32
N ASP A 48 -24.33 7.28 -40.13
CA ASP A 48 -25.19 6.66 -41.13
C ASP A 48 -26.61 7.34 -41.18
N LYS A 49 -27.47 6.82 -42.03
CA LYS A 49 -28.86 7.32 -42.17
C LYS A 49 -29.71 7.22 -40.91
N ASP A 50 -29.30 6.37 -39.97
CA ASP A 50 -29.99 6.14 -38.69
C ASP A 50 -29.27 6.88 -37.52
N TYR A 51 -28.37 7.85 -37.89
CA TYR A 51 -27.56 8.64 -36.96
C TYR A 51 -26.65 7.79 -36.07
N ARG A 52 -26.16 6.65 -36.57
CA ARG A 52 -25.24 5.77 -35.86
C ARG A 52 -23.81 5.94 -36.38
N SER A 53 -22.87 5.84 -35.49
CA SER A 53 -21.44 5.82 -35.79
C SER A 53 -20.75 4.68 -35.03
N THR A 54 -19.83 4.02 -35.66
CA THR A 54 -18.95 3.03 -34.98
C THR A 54 -17.69 3.71 -34.54
N VAL A 55 -17.42 3.64 -33.25
CA VAL A 55 -16.16 4.13 -32.66
C VAL A 55 -15.23 2.93 -32.46
N THR A 56 -14.03 3.03 -33.03
CA THR A 56 -12.98 2.03 -32.85
C THR A 56 -11.86 2.63 -32.00
N LEU A 57 -11.57 1.97 -30.87
CA LEU A 57 -10.43 2.27 -30.03
C LEU A 57 -9.35 1.20 -30.30
N SER A 58 -8.20 1.62 -30.76
CA SER A 58 -7.05 0.73 -30.94
C SER A 58 -6.03 1.01 -29.84
N LEU A 59 -5.73 -0.01 -29.06
CA LEU A 59 -4.70 -0.01 -28.03
C LEU A 59 -3.72 -1.13 -28.41
N PRO A 60 -2.72 -0.85 -29.24
CA PRO A 60 -1.66 -1.83 -29.43
C PRO A 60 -1.00 -2.06 -28.08
N SER A 61 -0.90 -3.31 -27.66
CA SER A 61 -0.11 -3.65 -26.47
C SER A 61 1.35 -3.30 -26.80
N ALA A 62 2.00 -2.52 -25.94
CA ALA A 62 3.43 -2.42 -26.01
C ALA A 62 4.02 -3.81 -25.72
N GLU A 63 5.02 -4.21 -26.47
CA GLU A 63 5.80 -5.42 -26.16
C GLU A 63 6.65 -5.23 -24.90
N GLU A 64 6.67 -4.03 -24.33
CA GLU A 64 7.39 -3.76 -23.09
C GLU A 64 6.74 -4.47 -21.91
N LYS A 65 7.53 -5.29 -21.26
CA LYS A 65 7.18 -5.98 -20.03
C LYS A 65 7.05 -4.96 -18.91
N LEU A 66 5.82 -4.61 -18.55
CA LEU A 66 5.57 -3.74 -17.41
C LEU A 66 6.00 -4.46 -16.13
N ALA A 67 6.89 -3.84 -15.36
CA ALA A 67 7.33 -4.36 -14.08
C ALA A 67 6.28 -4.09 -12.99
N SER A 68 6.17 -5.00 -12.03
CA SER A 68 5.42 -4.81 -10.79
C SER A 68 6.30 -5.17 -9.61
N ASP A 69 6.16 -4.39 -8.53
CA ASP A 69 6.82 -4.68 -7.26
C ASP A 69 5.83 -5.33 -6.30
N VAL A 70 6.25 -6.40 -5.65
CA VAL A 70 5.48 -7.10 -4.62
C VAL A 70 6.34 -7.25 -3.37
N VAL A 71 6.00 -6.54 -2.31
CA VAL A 71 6.73 -6.61 -1.05
C VAL A 71 5.88 -7.28 0.02
N PHE A 72 6.35 -8.42 0.50
CA PHE A 72 5.80 -9.10 1.66
C PHE A 72 6.37 -8.48 2.94
N VAL A 73 5.49 -8.06 3.84
CA VAL A 73 5.84 -7.56 5.18
C VAL A 73 5.18 -8.47 6.20
N LEU A 74 5.96 -9.36 6.78
CA LEU A 74 5.48 -10.51 7.55
C LEU A 74 5.77 -10.36 9.03
N ASP A 75 4.72 -10.36 9.84
CA ASP A 75 4.78 -10.43 11.29
C ASP A 75 5.23 -11.82 11.74
N LYS A 76 6.41 -11.91 12.32
CA LYS A 76 6.99 -13.16 12.80
C LYS A 76 6.63 -13.49 14.27
N SER A 77 5.83 -12.65 14.90
CA SER A 77 5.20 -12.98 16.19
C SER A 77 4.03 -13.97 16.02
N THR A 78 3.58 -14.22 14.80
CA THR A 78 2.39 -15.00 14.46
C THR A 78 2.69 -16.43 14.01
N SER A 79 1.66 -17.24 13.76
CA SER A 79 1.78 -18.65 13.42
C SER A 79 2.17 -18.90 11.95
N ALA A 80 2.80 -20.05 11.69
CA ALA A 80 3.29 -20.49 10.38
C ALA A 80 2.22 -20.64 9.27
N GLU A 81 0.93 -20.65 9.60
CA GLU A 81 -0.15 -20.82 8.60
C GLU A 81 -0.15 -19.74 7.50
N LEU A 82 0.39 -18.56 7.82
CA LEU A 82 0.49 -17.47 6.84
C LEU A 82 1.71 -17.57 5.94
N GLU A 83 2.75 -18.22 6.39
CA GLU A 83 3.91 -18.48 5.55
C GLU A 83 3.50 -19.32 4.35
N ASP A 84 2.68 -20.33 4.54
CA ASP A 84 2.21 -21.19 3.45
C ASP A 84 1.37 -20.40 2.42
N LYS A 85 0.56 -19.45 2.86
CA LYS A 85 -0.21 -18.58 1.96
C LYS A 85 0.68 -17.59 1.19
N ALA A 86 1.67 -17.01 1.86
CA ALA A 86 2.66 -16.15 1.20
C ALA A 86 3.46 -16.93 0.16
N LEU A 87 3.83 -18.17 0.48
CA LEU A 87 4.51 -19.08 -0.44
C LEU A 87 3.63 -19.51 -1.62
N ALA A 88 2.33 -19.71 -1.40
CA ALA A 88 1.38 -19.99 -2.48
C ALA A 88 1.30 -18.82 -3.47
N LEU A 89 1.19 -17.57 -2.96
CA LEU A 89 1.22 -16.39 -3.84
C LEU A 89 2.56 -16.26 -4.58
N LEU A 90 3.68 -16.50 -3.91
CA LEU A 90 4.99 -16.51 -4.56
C LEU A 90 5.08 -17.53 -5.69
N ALA A 91 4.52 -18.73 -5.48
CA ALA A 91 4.47 -19.76 -6.51
C ALA A 91 3.63 -19.35 -7.72
N ASP A 92 2.50 -18.68 -7.49
CA ASP A 92 1.66 -18.16 -8.56
C ASP A 92 2.33 -17.02 -9.32
N LEU A 93 3.01 -16.09 -8.63
CA LEU A 93 3.81 -15.04 -9.27
C LEU A 93 4.90 -15.65 -10.16
N LYS A 94 5.59 -16.68 -9.68
CA LYS A 94 6.58 -17.44 -10.47
C LYS A 94 5.97 -18.05 -11.73
N LYS A 95 4.77 -18.62 -11.61
CA LYS A 95 4.03 -19.16 -12.74
C LYS A 95 3.69 -18.10 -13.78
N GLU A 96 3.18 -16.93 -13.36
CA GLU A 96 2.90 -15.80 -14.24
C GLU A 96 4.15 -15.29 -14.98
N VAL A 97 5.27 -15.17 -14.25
CA VAL A 97 6.57 -14.80 -14.86
C VAL A 97 6.96 -15.81 -15.95
N LYS A 98 6.85 -17.10 -15.68
CA LYS A 98 7.24 -18.17 -16.60
C LYS A 98 6.33 -18.28 -17.82
N GLU A 99 5.01 -18.28 -17.60
CA GLU A 99 4.03 -18.55 -18.66
C GLU A 99 3.72 -17.32 -19.52
N ARG A 100 3.73 -16.12 -18.92
CA ARG A 100 3.33 -14.87 -19.59
C ARG A 100 4.47 -13.90 -19.83
N GLY A 101 5.63 -14.18 -19.27
CA GLY A 101 6.81 -13.36 -19.42
C GLY A 101 6.66 -11.96 -18.80
N VAL A 102 5.77 -11.80 -17.79
CA VAL A 102 5.66 -10.56 -17.02
C VAL A 102 6.88 -10.37 -16.15
N MET A 103 7.22 -9.12 -15.83
CA MET A 103 8.31 -8.81 -14.91
C MET A 103 7.75 -8.53 -13.52
N VAL A 104 8.17 -9.28 -12.54
CA VAL A 104 7.79 -9.08 -11.14
C VAL A 104 9.05 -9.00 -10.29
N LYS A 105 9.19 -7.96 -9.50
CA LYS A 105 10.18 -7.88 -8.43
C LYS A 105 9.54 -8.27 -7.12
N VAL A 106 10.22 -9.07 -6.34
CA VAL A 106 9.75 -9.52 -5.02
C VAL A 106 10.74 -9.07 -3.96
N GLY A 107 10.21 -8.53 -2.87
CA GLY A 107 10.94 -8.21 -1.66
C GLY A 107 10.30 -8.88 -0.44
N VAL A 108 11.09 -9.20 0.57
CA VAL A 108 10.60 -9.79 1.82
C VAL A 108 11.16 -9.02 3.00
N VAL A 109 10.26 -8.46 3.77
CA VAL A 109 10.52 -7.87 5.09
C VAL A 109 9.89 -8.78 6.14
N ILE A 110 10.64 -9.10 7.16
CA ILE A 110 10.13 -9.77 8.35
C ILE A 110 10.32 -8.86 9.55
N PHE A 111 9.39 -8.88 10.49
CA PHE A 111 9.51 -8.02 11.67
C PHE A 111 9.04 -8.70 12.95
N ASN A 112 9.63 -8.24 14.05
CA ASN A 112 9.19 -8.49 15.41
C ASN A 112 9.34 -7.20 16.24
N ARG A 113 10.45 -7.00 16.96
CA ARG A 113 10.78 -5.72 17.64
C ARG A 113 11.27 -4.66 16.68
N ALA A 114 11.96 -5.10 15.65
CA ALA A 114 12.48 -4.30 14.55
C ALA A 114 12.21 -5.03 13.25
N ALA A 115 12.43 -4.37 12.14
CA ALA A 115 12.28 -5.01 10.83
C ALA A 115 13.65 -5.40 10.25
N ASP A 116 13.67 -6.55 9.58
CA ASP A 116 14.81 -7.08 8.83
C ASP A 116 14.40 -7.23 7.34
N VAL A 117 15.21 -6.70 6.45
CA VAL A 117 15.08 -6.95 5.02
C VAL A 117 15.63 -8.35 4.74
N ALA A 118 14.76 -9.35 4.85
CA ALA A 118 15.15 -10.76 4.66
C ALA A 118 15.50 -11.08 3.20
N PHE A 119 14.90 -10.36 2.26
CA PHE A 119 15.26 -10.41 0.85
C PHE A 119 15.01 -9.04 0.19
N PRO A 120 16.01 -8.43 -0.46
CA PRO A 120 15.84 -7.13 -1.12
C PRO A 120 14.96 -7.25 -2.35
N LEU A 121 14.29 -6.13 -2.73
CA LEU A 121 13.45 -6.08 -3.91
C LEU A 121 14.27 -6.42 -5.17
N THR A 122 13.98 -7.57 -5.77
CA THR A 122 14.76 -8.13 -6.86
C THR A 122 13.84 -8.85 -7.84
N GLU A 123 14.16 -8.83 -9.13
CA GLU A 123 13.40 -9.54 -10.16
C GLU A 123 13.26 -11.02 -9.82
N LEU A 124 12.02 -11.54 -9.83
CA LEU A 124 11.73 -12.93 -9.55
C LEU A 124 12.17 -13.81 -10.73
N THR A 125 13.06 -14.73 -10.44
CA THR A 125 13.61 -15.70 -11.41
C THR A 125 13.59 -17.12 -10.85
N GLU A 126 13.76 -18.12 -11.69
CA GLU A 126 13.95 -19.50 -11.23
C GLU A 126 15.17 -19.63 -10.29
N GLY A 127 16.23 -18.83 -10.53
CA GLY A 127 17.49 -18.92 -9.78
C GLY A 127 17.40 -18.38 -8.35
N ASN A 128 16.50 -17.44 -8.06
CA ASN A 128 16.37 -16.85 -6.72
C ASN A 128 15.11 -17.28 -5.96
N TYR A 129 14.23 -18.06 -6.59
CA TYR A 129 12.97 -18.48 -6.01
C TYR A 129 13.13 -19.15 -4.64
N THR A 130 14.03 -20.11 -4.51
CA THR A 130 14.29 -20.85 -3.26
C THR A 130 14.88 -19.96 -2.17
N THR A 131 15.63 -18.91 -2.55
CA THR A 131 16.14 -17.91 -1.61
C THR A 131 15.01 -17.05 -1.05
N ILE A 132 14.04 -16.66 -1.88
CA ILE A 132 12.85 -15.93 -1.46
C ILE A 132 11.98 -16.79 -0.54
N GLU A 133 11.77 -18.09 -0.88
CA GLU A 133 11.07 -19.04 0.00
C GLU A 133 11.75 -19.11 1.38
N ALA A 134 13.07 -19.23 1.42
CA ALA A 134 13.84 -19.27 2.66
C ALA A 134 13.69 -17.97 3.47
N ALA A 135 13.65 -16.81 2.81
CA ALA A 135 13.43 -15.53 3.45
C ALA A 135 12.03 -15.43 4.08
N ILE A 136 10.98 -15.92 3.38
CA ILE A 136 9.62 -15.99 3.91
C ILE A 136 9.55 -16.93 5.14
N ARG A 137 10.25 -18.06 5.11
CA ARG A 137 10.30 -19.05 6.21
C ARG A 137 11.21 -18.66 7.37
N LYS A 138 12.03 -17.61 7.21
CA LYS A 138 12.95 -17.17 8.27
C LYS A 138 12.18 -16.82 9.54
N THR A 139 12.61 -17.38 10.67
CA THR A 139 12.05 -17.10 11.98
C THR A 139 12.90 -16.10 12.76
N ILE A 140 12.24 -15.22 13.51
CA ILE A 140 12.87 -14.30 14.43
C ILE A 140 12.10 -14.34 15.76
N SER A 141 12.78 -14.11 16.88
CA SER A 141 12.16 -14.26 18.19
C SER A 141 11.46 -13.00 18.68
N SER A 142 10.37 -13.17 19.36
CA SER A 142 9.55 -12.30 20.23
C SER A 142 9.54 -10.78 20.00
N GLY A 143 8.41 -10.17 20.24
CA GLY A 143 8.11 -8.75 20.12
C GLY A 143 7.13 -8.48 19.00
N SER A 144 6.54 -7.28 18.98
CA SER A 144 5.69 -6.84 17.88
C SER A 144 5.83 -5.33 17.67
N ASN A 145 6.28 -4.95 16.48
CA ASN A 145 6.47 -3.58 16.03
C ASN A 145 6.00 -3.46 14.56
N THR A 146 4.70 -3.34 14.41
CA THR A 146 4.04 -3.21 13.10
C THR A 146 4.54 -1.98 12.33
N HIS A 147 4.88 -0.90 13.04
CA HIS A 147 5.43 0.31 12.44
C HIS A 147 6.79 0.06 11.78
N ALA A 148 7.68 -0.69 12.44
CA ALA A 148 8.98 -1.06 11.87
C ALA A 148 8.80 -1.84 10.54
N GLY A 149 7.89 -2.81 10.53
CA GLY A 149 7.58 -3.59 9.32
C GLY A 149 7.12 -2.71 8.16
N LEU A 150 6.20 -1.79 8.41
CA LEU A 150 5.70 -0.87 7.38
C LEU A 150 6.75 0.12 6.91
N LEU A 151 7.58 0.67 7.80
CA LEU A 151 8.69 1.56 7.42
C LEU A 151 9.69 0.86 6.49
N ALA A 152 10.07 -0.38 6.81
CA ALA A 152 10.97 -1.16 5.96
C ALA A 152 10.33 -1.48 4.60
N GLY A 153 9.06 -1.88 4.58
CA GLY A 153 8.31 -2.14 3.35
C GLY A 153 8.17 -0.89 2.48
N LYS A 154 7.84 0.26 3.09
CA LYS A 154 7.77 1.55 2.42
C LYS A 154 9.10 1.94 1.81
N LYS A 155 10.17 1.90 2.60
CA LYS A 155 11.54 2.23 2.14
C LYS A 155 11.97 1.35 0.96
N MET A 156 11.59 0.08 0.98
CA MET A 156 11.89 -0.84 -0.12
C MET A 156 11.15 -0.46 -1.40
N LEU A 157 9.86 -0.14 -1.33
CA LEU A 157 9.05 0.29 -2.48
C LEU A 157 9.45 1.68 -2.99
N ASP A 158 9.76 2.62 -2.09
CA ASP A 158 10.24 3.96 -2.46
C ASP A 158 11.57 3.92 -3.22
N GLY A 159 12.41 2.94 -2.91
CA GLY A 159 13.72 2.74 -3.54
C GLY A 159 13.67 2.36 -5.01
N ASP A 160 12.56 1.84 -5.50
CA ASP A 160 12.38 1.53 -6.93
C ASP A 160 11.60 2.65 -7.63
N THR A 161 12.30 3.53 -8.30
CA THR A 161 11.72 4.64 -9.06
C THR A 161 11.34 4.27 -10.50
N ALA A 162 11.66 3.05 -10.93
CA ALA A 162 11.38 2.58 -12.29
C ALA A 162 9.97 1.99 -12.44
N VAL A 163 9.32 1.64 -11.32
CA VAL A 163 7.97 1.07 -11.29
C VAL A 163 6.97 2.12 -10.84
N GLU A 164 5.90 2.26 -11.61
CA GLU A 164 4.82 3.20 -11.29
C GLU A 164 4.13 2.87 -9.96
N PRO A 165 3.71 3.87 -9.16
CA PRO A 165 3.14 3.66 -7.83
C PRO A 165 1.99 2.65 -7.79
N HIS A 166 1.08 2.70 -8.76
CA HIS A 166 -0.09 1.80 -8.83
C HIS A 166 0.26 0.33 -9.14
N ARG A 167 1.52 0.04 -9.49
CA ARG A 167 2.06 -1.30 -9.72
C ARG A 167 2.94 -1.79 -8.56
N LYS A 168 3.00 -1.02 -7.49
CA LYS A 168 3.70 -1.37 -6.25
C LYS A 168 2.70 -1.94 -5.25
N HIS A 169 2.90 -3.18 -4.87
CA HIS A 169 2.03 -3.91 -3.97
C HIS A 169 2.72 -4.17 -2.64
N LEU A 170 2.11 -3.72 -1.55
CA LEU A 170 2.48 -4.07 -0.19
C LEU A 170 1.52 -5.14 0.33
N ILE A 171 2.03 -6.26 0.80
CA ILE A 171 1.26 -7.31 1.45
C ILE A 171 1.67 -7.34 2.92
N PHE A 172 0.91 -6.64 3.75
CA PHE A 172 1.16 -6.50 5.17
C PHE A 172 0.37 -7.54 5.96
N VAL A 173 1.07 -8.46 6.58
CA VAL A 173 0.51 -9.62 7.28
C VAL A 173 0.82 -9.51 8.77
N SER A 174 -0.21 -9.35 9.63
CA SER A 174 -0.08 -9.23 11.08
C SER A 174 -1.36 -9.63 11.79
N ASP A 175 -1.30 -9.92 13.08
CA ASP A 175 -2.49 -10.04 13.95
C ASP A 175 -2.96 -8.66 14.48
N GLY A 176 -2.26 -7.59 14.12
CA GLY A 176 -2.54 -6.22 14.50
C GLY A 176 -2.14 -5.84 15.93
N VAL A 177 -1.58 -6.79 16.67
CA VAL A 177 -1.08 -6.52 18.02
C VAL A 177 0.30 -5.88 17.94
N THR A 178 0.45 -4.70 18.54
CA THR A 178 1.70 -3.94 18.52
C THR A 178 1.90 -3.20 19.83
N TYR A 179 3.15 -2.98 20.22
CA TYR A 179 3.50 -2.25 21.43
C TYR A 179 4.88 -1.59 21.39
N GLN A 180 5.45 -1.54 20.22
CA GLN A 180 6.70 -0.83 19.95
C GLN A 180 6.52 -0.03 18.66
N PHE A 181 7.33 0.99 18.52
CA PHE A 181 7.37 1.85 17.34
C PHE A 181 8.81 2.24 17.02
N CYS A 182 9.00 2.87 15.88
CA CYS A 182 10.27 3.43 15.46
C CYS A 182 10.15 4.95 15.35
N LYS A 183 11.28 5.63 15.30
CA LYS A 183 11.36 7.07 15.08
C LYS A 183 11.94 7.34 13.70
N GLU A 184 11.44 8.40 13.07
CA GLU A 184 11.88 8.79 11.73
C GLU A 184 11.80 7.61 10.75
N ASP A 185 12.76 7.48 9.85
CA ASP A 185 12.81 6.41 8.86
C ASP A 185 13.65 5.18 9.31
N ASP A 186 13.95 5.09 10.62
CA ASP A 186 14.73 3.98 11.16
C ASP A 186 13.85 2.81 11.62
N HIS A 187 13.75 1.79 10.79
CA HIS A 187 13.00 0.56 11.08
C HIS A 187 13.78 -0.45 11.93
N THR A 188 15.01 -0.14 12.35
CA THR A 188 15.90 -1.07 13.06
C THR A 188 15.97 -0.82 14.57
N THR A 189 15.64 0.38 15.01
CA THR A 189 15.72 0.79 16.42
C THR A 189 14.30 0.87 17.03
N PRO A 190 13.91 -0.08 17.87
CA PRO A 190 12.61 -0.05 18.55
C PRO A 190 12.61 0.96 19.70
N TYR A 191 11.51 1.70 19.80
CA TYR A 191 11.19 2.60 20.91
C TYR A 191 9.93 2.13 21.63
N THR A 192 9.80 2.57 22.86
CA THR A 192 8.67 2.27 23.73
C THR A 192 8.43 3.41 24.72
N ARG A 193 7.32 3.29 25.48
CA ARG A 193 6.94 4.12 26.62
C ARG A 193 6.50 3.24 27.77
N SER A 194 6.52 3.74 28.99
CA SER A 194 6.02 3.02 30.16
C SER A 194 5.34 3.96 31.14
N PHE A 195 4.31 3.48 31.82
CA PHE A 195 3.71 4.17 32.95
C PHE A 195 4.55 4.00 34.22
N ASP A 196 4.61 5.06 35.02
CA ASP A 196 5.27 5.03 36.34
C ASP A 196 4.68 3.94 37.22
N GLY A 197 5.55 3.11 37.78
CA GLY A 197 5.23 2.13 38.82
C GLY A 197 4.68 0.78 38.35
N ASN A 198 4.29 0.60 37.08
CA ASN A 198 3.50 -0.59 36.71
C ASN A 198 4.13 -1.57 35.71
N LEU A 199 5.20 -1.21 35.06
CA LEU A 199 5.77 -2.05 33.98
C LEU A 199 7.22 -2.46 34.26
N ILE A 200 7.66 -2.31 35.51
CA ILE A 200 9.02 -2.63 35.89
C ILE A 200 8.95 -3.78 36.92
N SER A 201 9.22 -4.98 36.47
CA SER A 201 9.43 -6.13 37.36
C SER A 201 10.90 -6.50 37.31
N ASN A 202 11.53 -6.52 38.50
CA ASN A 202 12.96 -6.86 38.68
C ASN A 202 13.91 -6.00 37.80
N GLY A 203 13.60 -4.72 37.59
CA GLY A 203 14.43 -3.81 36.76
C GLY A 203 14.33 -4.05 35.24
N VAL A 204 13.45 -4.93 34.82
CA VAL A 204 13.19 -5.21 33.41
C VAL A 204 11.89 -4.53 32.97
N ASN A 205 11.94 -3.77 31.87
CA ASN A 205 10.75 -3.20 31.30
C ASN A 205 9.87 -4.31 30.69
N GLN A 206 8.71 -4.50 31.28
CA GLN A 206 7.71 -5.44 30.77
C GLN A 206 6.74 -4.71 29.83
N CYS A 207 7.25 -4.11 28.78
CA CYS A 207 6.44 -3.60 27.68
C CYS A 207 5.54 -4.71 27.16
N GLY A 208 4.30 -4.70 27.58
CA GLY A 208 3.32 -5.70 27.17
C GLY A 208 1.98 -5.04 26.93
N THR A 209 1.32 -5.46 25.87
CA THR A 209 0.03 -4.91 25.44
C THR A 209 -1.06 -5.00 26.52
N LEU A 210 -1.08 -6.09 27.31
CA LEU A 210 -2.07 -6.26 28.37
C LEU A 210 -1.83 -5.28 29.50
N SER A 211 -0.60 -5.20 29.99
CA SER A 211 -0.26 -4.33 31.11
C SER A 211 -0.53 -2.85 30.81
N GLU A 212 -0.31 -2.41 29.60
CA GLU A 212 -0.62 -1.04 29.17
C GLU A 212 -2.12 -0.75 29.26
N LEU A 213 -2.96 -1.62 28.69
CA LEU A 213 -4.41 -1.45 28.68
C LEU A 213 -4.99 -1.60 30.10
N ASN A 214 -4.42 -2.48 30.94
CA ASN A 214 -4.80 -2.62 32.35
C ASN A 214 -4.54 -1.32 33.09
N VAL A 215 -3.38 -0.70 32.88
CA VAL A 215 -3.04 0.56 33.58
C VAL A 215 -3.87 1.73 33.03
N GLN A 216 -3.94 1.87 31.71
CA GLN A 216 -4.53 3.04 31.07
C GLN A 216 -6.06 3.05 31.18
N TYR A 217 -6.70 1.91 30.97
CA TYR A 217 -8.16 1.79 30.89
C TYR A 217 -8.77 1.06 32.08
N GLY A 218 -7.96 0.56 33.00
CA GLY A 218 -8.43 -0.20 34.16
C GLY A 218 -8.98 -1.58 33.81
N TYR A 219 -8.54 -2.15 32.70
CA TYR A 219 -8.98 -3.46 32.24
C TYR A 219 -8.34 -4.59 33.04
N SER A 220 -9.09 -5.66 33.24
CA SER A 220 -8.53 -6.97 33.58
C SER A 220 -7.80 -7.57 32.36
N ASP A 221 -6.98 -8.59 32.60
CA ASP A 221 -6.28 -9.27 31.50
C ASP A 221 -7.24 -9.78 30.42
N LYS A 222 -8.39 -10.33 30.85
CA LYS A 222 -9.43 -10.79 29.93
C LYS A 222 -10.06 -9.66 29.14
N GLU A 223 -10.36 -8.54 29.77
CA GLU A 223 -10.92 -7.37 29.07
C GLU A 223 -9.91 -6.77 28.08
N ALA A 224 -8.63 -6.74 28.43
CA ALA A 224 -7.58 -6.28 27.53
C ALA A 224 -7.42 -7.19 26.27
N GLU A 225 -7.88 -8.44 26.33
CA GLU A 225 -7.94 -9.34 25.18
C GLU A 225 -9.21 -9.18 24.35
N THR A 226 -10.36 -9.01 25.04
CA THR A 226 -11.70 -9.12 24.45
C THR A 226 -12.42 -7.80 24.27
N SER A 227 -11.79 -6.67 24.59
CA SER A 227 -12.40 -5.35 24.46
C SER A 227 -11.61 -4.44 23.53
N ILE A 228 -12.30 -3.44 23.02
CA ILE A 228 -11.70 -2.33 22.27
C ILE A 228 -11.86 -1.06 23.11
N PRO A 229 -10.77 -0.37 23.47
CA PRO A 229 -10.86 0.91 24.17
C PRO A 229 -11.82 1.88 23.44
N LYS A 230 -12.52 2.72 24.23
CA LYS A 230 -13.53 3.68 23.69
C LYS A 230 -14.69 3.02 22.93
N GLY A 231 -14.88 1.70 23.06
CA GLY A 231 -15.99 0.93 22.50
C GLY A 231 -15.86 0.53 21.03
N SER A 232 -14.99 1.17 20.26
CA SER A 232 -14.70 0.80 18.88
C SER A 232 -13.30 1.24 18.44
N ILE A 233 -12.75 0.59 17.41
CA ILE A 233 -11.44 0.96 16.89
C ILE A 233 -11.45 2.38 16.30
N ASP A 234 -12.54 2.80 15.65
CA ASP A 234 -12.64 4.12 15.06
C ASP A 234 -12.63 5.23 16.12
N ASN A 235 -13.40 5.04 17.20
CA ASN A 235 -13.41 5.96 18.31
C ASN A 235 -12.05 6.02 19.01
N TRP A 236 -11.42 4.86 19.20
CA TRP A 236 -10.11 4.79 19.85
C TRP A 236 -9.04 5.46 19.02
N MET A 237 -8.96 5.17 17.73
CA MET A 237 -7.97 5.81 16.82
C MET A 237 -8.20 7.30 16.67
N SER A 238 -9.46 7.76 16.69
CA SER A 238 -9.79 9.20 16.69
C SER A 238 -9.35 9.89 17.99
N ASP A 239 -9.58 9.26 19.14
CA ASP A 239 -9.13 9.74 20.44
C ASP A 239 -7.59 9.79 20.52
N ILE A 240 -6.91 8.76 20.02
CA ILE A 240 -5.45 8.73 19.93
C ILE A 240 -4.94 9.88 19.07
N ALA A 241 -5.49 10.09 17.88
CA ALA A 241 -5.08 11.15 16.98
C ALA A 241 -5.19 12.53 17.63
N GLY A 242 -6.29 12.82 18.31
CA GLY A 242 -6.47 14.08 19.05
C GLY A 242 -5.47 14.27 20.19
N ARG A 243 -5.11 13.18 20.90
CA ARG A 243 -4.09 13.25 21.97
C ARG A 243 -2.67 13.34 21.41
N MET A 244 -2.40 12.76 20.24
CA MET A 244 -1.10 12.87 19.58
C MET A 244 -0.75 14.30 19.16
N GLU A 245 -1.74 15.17 18.88
CA GLU A 245 -1.49 16.57 18.55
C GLU A 245 -0.78 17.33 19.69
N THR A 246 -1.12 16.98 20.94
CA THR A 246 -0.52 17.57 22.15
C THR A 246 0.67 16.77 22.69
N ASP A 247 0.81 15.53 22.25
CA ASP A 247 1.86 14.61 22.69
C ASP A 247 3.19 14.84 21.96
N ASN A 248 3.17 15.45 20.77
CA ASN A 248 4.34 15.71 19.95
C ASN A 248 5.40 16.57 20.64
N ASP A 249 5.03 17.36 21.64
CA ASP A 249 5.95 18.19 22.42
C ASP A 249 6.68 17.40 23.52
N ASN A 250 6.33 16.13 23.74
CA ASN A 250 6.81 15.30 24.85
C ASN A 250 7.59 14.05 24.39
N GLU A 251 8.53 14.22 23.45
CA GLU A 251 9.46 13.14 23.05
C GLU A 251 10.28 12.56 24.25
N ASN A 252 10.28 13.27 25.36
CA ASN A 252 11.00 12.86 26.58
C ASN A 252 10.51 11.50 27.14
N TRP A 253 9.29 11.07 26.82
CA TRP A 253 8.76 9.76 27.25
C TRP A 253 9.22 8.60 26.39
N ASP A 254 9.65 8.89 25.16
CA ASP A 254 10.14 7.86 24.26
C ASP A 254 11.55 7.44 24.66
N TYR A 255 11.79 6.16 24.80
CA TYR A 255 13.12 5.63 25.02
C TYR A 255 13.34 4.37 24.19
N GLN A 256 14.62 4.17 23.83
CA GLN A 256 14.99 2.98 23.06
C GLN A 256 14.72 1.72 23.89
N TYR A 257 14.07 0.75 23.27
CA TYR A 257 13.76 -0.52 23.92
C TYR A 257 15.03 -1.40 23.99
N THR A 258 15.58 -1.52 25.17
CA THR A 258 16.75 -2.37 25.45
C THR A 258 16.40 -3.58 26.33
N GLY A 259 15.13 -3.74 26.69
CA GLY A 259 14.69 -4.68 27.72
C GLY A 259 14.84 -4.16 29.15
N GLN A 260 15.43 -2.98 29.32
CA GLN A 260 15.60 -2.33 30.61
C GLN A 260 14.68 -1.11 30.75
N ALA A 261 14.20 -0.86 31.95
CA ALA A 261 13.45 0.35 32.25
C ALA A 261 14.38 1.58 32.19
N PRO A 262 13.84 2.78 31.85
CA PRO A 262 14.62 3.99 31.95
C PRO A 262 15.03 4.25 33.42
N THR A 263 16.25 4.71 33.61
CA THR A 263 16.76 5.09 34.93
C THR A 263 16.19 6.43 35.42
N GLU A 264 15.61 7.22 34.51
CA GLU A 264 15.09 8.54 34.76
C GLU A 264 13.56 8.50 34.87
N ASN A 265 13.01 8.89 36.03
CA ASN A 265 11.56 8.97 36.23
C ASN A 265 10.86 9.99 35.32
N SER A 266 11.60 10.94 34.73
CA SER A 266 11.08 11.90 33.74
C SER A 266 10.63 11.27 32.43
N LYS A 267 11.11 10.05 32.12
CA LYS A 267 10.73 9.28 30.93
C LYS A 267 9.53 8.38 31.14
N LEU A 268 8.92 8.40 32.30
CA LEU A 268 7.77 7.58 32.61
C LEU A 268 6.48 8.42 32.51
N LEU A 269 5.46 7.87 31.85
CA LEU A 269 4.13 8.45 31.76
C LEU A 269 3.52 8.57 33.15
N LYS A 270 3.04 9.75 33.52
CA LYS A 270 2.46 10.03 34.83
C LYS A 270 0.94 10.02 34.81
N ASN A 271 0.37 10.33 33.66
CA ASN A 271 -1.06 10.49 33.48
C ASN A 271 -1.59 9.41 32.52
N LYS A 272 -2.70 8.77 32.90
CA LYS A 272 -3.39 7.76 32.06
C LYS A 272 -3.97 8.36 30.78
N GLU A 273 -4.10 9.67 30.71
CA GLU A 273 -4.52 10.41 29.50
C GLU A 273 -3.37 10.60 28.50
N ASN A 274 -2.12 10.37 28.89
CA ASN A 274 -1.01 10.39 27.95
C ASN A 274 -1.14 9.24 26.94
N VAL A 275 -0.62 9.46 25.74
CA VAL A 275 -0.60 8.40 24.71
C VAL A 275 0.37 7.31 25.12
N SER A 276 -0.13 6.09 25.26
CA SER A 276 0.68 4.92 25.63
C SER A 276 1.56 4.43 24.48
N ASN A 277 2.43 3.47 24.75
CA ASN A 277 3.25 2.86 23.70
C ASN A 277 2.41 2.12 22.65
N VAL A 278 1.38 1.40 23.07
CA VAL A 278 0.43 0.70 22.18
C VAL A 278 -0.27 1.70 21.28
N GLU A 279 -0.81 2.76 21.85
CA GLU A 279 -1.53 3.79 21.11
C GLU A 279 -0.64 4.51 20.10
N LYS A 280 0.57 4.90 20.51
CA LYS A 280 1.55 5.52 19.61
C LYS A 280 1.95 4.57 18.49
N ALA A 281 2.16 3.30 18.78
CA ALA A 281 2.48 2.28 17.79
C ALA A 281 1.36 2.11 16.75
N LEU A 282 0.10 2.06 17.19
CA LEU A 282 -1.07 1.99 16.32
C LEU A 282 -1.17 3.24 15.41
N HIS A 283 -1.03 4.42 16.01
CA HIS A 283 -1.09 5.70 15.28
C HIS A 283 -0.04 5.79 14.19
N LEU A 284 1.22 5.50 14.51
CA LEU A 284 2.33 5.55 13.56
C LEU A 284 2.20 4.49 12.47
N THR A 285 1.73 3.29 12.81
CA THR A 285 1.43 2.21 11.86
C THR A 285 0.36 2.65 10.86
N GLU A 286 -0.77 3.20 11.34
CA GLU A 286 -1.83 3.68 10.45
C GLU A 286 -1.37 4.85 9.58
N SER A 287 -0.63 5.81 10.14
CA SER A 287 -0.11 6.97 9.41
C SER A 287 0.82 6.54 8.28
N THR A 288 1.74 5.59 8.55
CA THR A 288 2.65 5.07 7.53
C THR A 288 1.88 4.31 6.43
N TYR A 289 0.90 3.48 6.81
CA TYR A 289 0.08 2.74 5.87
C TYR A 289 -0.74 3.66 4.95
N LYS A 290 -1.36 4.71 5.51
CA LYS A 290 -2.10 5.73 4.76
C LYS A 290 -1.19 6.52 3.80
N ALA A 291 -0.01 6.93 4.27
CA ALA A 291 0.95 7.64 3.43
C ALA A 291 1.37 6.81 2.19
N MET A 292 1.49 5.49 2.34
CA MET A 292 1.76 4.60 1.20
C MET A 292 0.58 4.56 0.22
N GLN A 293 -0.66 4.49 0.73
CA GLN A 293 -1.87 4.53 -0.10
C GLN A 293 -2.01 5.87 -0.84
N GLU A 294 -1.73 6.98 -0.17
CA GLU A 294 -1.72 8.33 -0.74
C GLU A 294 -0.63 8.49 -1.82
N SER A 295 0.47 7.77 -1.68
CA SER A 295 1.51 7.66 -2.72
C SER A 295 1.08 6.80 -3.91
N GLY A 296 -0.12 6.24 -3.90
CA GLY A 296 -0.68 5.41 -4.98
C GLY A 296 -0.33 3.92 -4.89
N TYR A 297 0.30 3.46 -3.80
CA TYR A 297 0.64 2.05 -3.63
C TYR A 297 -0.60 1.20 -3.34
N GLN A 298 -0.60 -0.02 -3.84
CA GLN A 298 -1.64 -1.02 -3.59
C GLN A 298 -1.35 -1.74 -2.27
N CYS A 299 -1.89 -1.21 -1.17
CA CYS A 299 -1.66 -1.76 0.16
C CYS A 299 -2.75 -2.76 0.55
N HIS A 300 -2.33 -3.95 0.97
CA HIS A 300 -3.20 -5.05 1.38
C HIS A 300 -2.88 -5.43 2.83
N ALA A 301 -3.80 -5.14 3.75
CA ALA A 301 -3.72 -5.61 5.12
C ALA A 301 -4.38 -6.98 5.23
N VAL A 302 -3.61 -7.95 5.71
CA VAL A 302 -4.01 -9.36 5.88
C VAL A 302 -4.00 -9.70 7.34
N LEU A 303 -5.14 -10.13 7.87
CA LEU A 303 -5.21 -10.62 9.23
C LEU A 303 -4.57 -12.00 9.31
N ALA A 304 -3.50 -12.08 10.07
CA ALA A 304 -2.77 -13.32 10.32
C ALA A 304 -3.61 -14.30 11.14
N ARG A 305 -4.06 -13.86 12.26
CA ARG A 305 -4.81 -14.62 13.24
C ARG A 305 -5.57 -13.66 14.15
N GLU A 306 -6.73 -14.07 14.63
CA GLU A 306 -7.44 -13.36 15.70
C GLU A 306 -6.80 -13.71 17.04
N THR A 307 -6.04 -12.78 17.61
CA THR A 307 -5.41 -12.94 18.92
C THR A 307 -6.05 -12.05 19.96
N ARG A 308 -6.29 -10.79 19.60
CA ARG A 308 -6.95 -9.78 20.43
C ARG A 308 -7.97 -9.04 19.61
N GLN A 309 -9.12 -8.73 20.23
CA GLN A 309 -10.22 -8.09 19.53
C GLN A 309 -9.81 -6.74 18.91
N TRP A 310 -9.06 -5.92 19.63
CA TRP A 310 -8.61 -4.63 19.14
C TRP A 310 -7.57 -4.75 18.02
N GLY A 311 -6.68 -5.76 18.06
CA GLY A 311 -5.73 -6.02 16.97
C GLY A 311 -6.43 -6.44 15.68
N THR A 312 -7.39 -7.37 15.80
CA THR A 312 -8.26 -7.75 14.68
C THR A 312 -9.02 -6.55 14.09
N ALA A 313 -9.60 -5.71 14.96
CA ALA A 313 -10.32 -4.51 14.55
C ALA A 313 -9.38 -3.50 13.86
N PHE A 314 -8.15 -3.37 14.34
CA PHE A 314 -7.14 -2.50 13.73
C PHE A 314 -6.75 -2.97 12.33
N MET A 315 -6.50 -4.26 12.13
CA MET A 315 -6.22 -4.81 10.80
C MET A 315 -7.41 -4.63 9.84
N ASN A 316 -8.63 -4.82 10.33
CA ASN A 316 -9.84 -4.53 9.55
C ASN A 316 -9.93 -3.06 9.13
N ARG A 317 -9.58 -2.14 10.05
CA ARG A 317 -9.55 -0.70 9.76
C ARG A 317 -8.51 -0.35 8.69
N LEU A 318 -7.29 -0.88 8.76
CA LEU A 318 -6.27 -0.68 7.73
C LEU A 318 -6.75 -1.18 6.36
N ALA A 319 -7.49 -2.28 6.32
CA ALA A 319 -8.06 -2.85 5.10
C ALA A 319 -9.31 -2.10 4.56
N GLY A 320 -9.74 -1.03 5.23
CA GLY A 320 -10.94 -0.27 4.83
C GLY A 320 -12.26 -0.96 5.12
N GLY A 321 -12.31 -1.87 6.12
CA GLY A 321 -13.52 -2.54 6.57
C GLY A 321 -13.30 -3.94 7.11
N ARG A 322 -12.93 -4.89 6.29
CA ARG A 322 -12.57 -6.24 6.72
C ARG A 322 -11.21 -6.61 6.14
N ALA A 323 -10.29 -7.03 7.02
CA ALA A 323 -8.99 -7.52 6.57
C ALA A 323 -9.19 -8.62 5.53
N VAL A 324 -8.51 -8.45 4.42
CA VAL A 324 -8.74 -9.25 3.23
C VAL A 324 -8.16 -10.65 3.48
N ALA A 325 -8.92 -11.69 3.18
CA ALA A 325 -8.35 -13.03 3.14
C ALA A 325 -7.28 -13.10 2.07
N PHE A 326 -6.19 -13.79 2.34
CA PHE A 326 -5.03 -13.86 1.44
C PHE A 326 -5.40 -14.28 0.01
N ASP A 327 -6.34 -15.22 -0.12
CA ASP A 327 -6.80 -15.72 -1.41
C ASP A 327 -7.44 -14.62 -2.30
N SER A 328 -8.08 -13.60 -1.69
CA SER A 328 -8.67 -12.48 -2.44
C SER A 328 -7.63 -11.47 -2.92
N ILE A 329 -6.47 -11.39 -2.25
CA ILE A 329 -5.35 -10.53 -2.65
C ILE A 329 -4.62 -11.13 -3.85
N GLN A 330 -4.45 -12.45 -3.84
CA GLN A 330 -3.81 -13.21 -4.91
C GLN A 330 -4.38 -12.81 -6.28
N HIS A 331 -5.69 -12.81 -6.42
CA HIS A 331 -6.34 -12.40 -7.67
C HIS A 331 -6.07 -10.94 -8.04
N LYS A 332 -6.05 -10.03 -7.06
CA LYS A 332 -5.81 -8.60 -7.33
C LYS A 332 -4.37 -8.35 -7.78
N VAL A 333 -3.40 -8.95 -7.08
CA VAL A 333 -1.98 -8.82 -7.43
C VAL A 333 -1.70 -9.45 -8.80
N LEU A 334 -2.17 -10.67 -9.05
CA LEU A 334 -2.00 -11.35 -10.32
C LEU A 334 -2.69 -10.61 -11.46
N TYR A 335 -3.89 -10.06 -11.23
CA TYR A 335 -4.58 -9.25 -12.23
C TYR A 335 -3.81 -7.98 -12.57
N ALA A 336 -3.30 -7.26 -11.57
CA ALA A 336 -2.52 -6.04 -11.80
C ALA A 336 -1.19 -6.32 -12.51
N VAL A 337 -0.56 -7.45 -12.23
CA VAL A 337 0.65 -7.92 -12.90
C VAL A 337 0.39 -8.30 -14.35
N ASP A 338 -0.75 -8.95 -14.64
CA ASP A 338 -1.08 -9.45 -15.98
C ASP A 338 -1.61 -8.37 -16.93
N LYS A 339 -2.45 -7.46 -16.45
CA LYS A 339 -3.33 -6.67 -17.34
C LYS A 339 -3.09 -5.17 -17.36
N GLY A 340 -2.35 -4.64 -16.45
CA GLY A 340 -1.80 -3.28 -16.35
C GLY A 340 -2.51 -2.08 -16.98
N SER A 341 -3.65 -2.23 -17.67
CA SER A 341 -4.29 -1.12 -18.36
C SER A 341 -5.82 -1.24 -18.36
N ALA A 342 -6.47 -0.28 -17.72
CA ALA A 342 -7.89 -0.02 -17.92
C ALA A 342 -8.04 1.05 -19.02
N VAL A 343 -9.03 0.89 -19.89
CA VAL A 343 -9.42 1.89 -20.86
C VAL A 343 -10.75 2.48 -20.44
N ALA A 344 -10.76 3.77 -20.14
CA ALA A 344 -11.98 4.52 -19.97
C ALA A 344 -12.20 5.39 -21.23
N ASP A 345 -13.37 5.31 -21.82
CA ASP A 345 -13.82 6.23 -22.86
C ASP A 345 -15.14 6.85 -22.47
N THR A 346 -15.22 8.17 -22.56
CA THR A 346 -16.43 8.91 -22.21
C THR A 346 -17.17 9.23 -23.50
N VAL A 347 -18.39 8.75 -23.59
CA VAL A 347 -19.31 9.13 -24.68
C VAL A 347 -19.84 10.53 -24.40
N GLY A 348 -19.74 11.43 -25.39
CA GLY A 348 -20.23 12.80 -25.23
C GLY A 348 -21.74 12.84 -24.94
N LYS A 349 -22.19 13.87 -24.21
CA LYS A 349 -23.57 14.04 -23.74
C LYS A 349 -24.65 14.00 -24.84
N SER A 350 -24.26 14.12 -26.09
CA SER A 350 -25.17 14.10 -27.26
C SER A 350 -25.29 12.72 -27.90
N PHE A 351 -24.69 11.69 -27.31
CA PHE A 351 -24.67 10.34 -27.86
C PHE A 351 -24.98 9.32 -26.78
N ASP A 352 -25.69 8.29 -27.16
CA ASP A 352 -26.00 7.13 -26.33
C ASP A 352 -25.33 5.88 -26.91
N LEU A 353 -24.89 4.98 -26.03
CA LEU A 353 -24.38 3.68 -26.43
C LEU A 353 -25.55 2.78 -26.84
N VAL A 354 -25.46 2.18 -28.00
CA VAL A 354 -26.45 1.16 -28.41
C VAL A 354 -26.20 -0.13 -27.63
N PRO A 355 -27.13 -0.61 -26.81
CA PRO A 355 -26.95 -1.81 -26.03
C PRO A 355 -26.57 -3.03 -26.88
N GLY A 356 -25.63 -3.85 -26.39
CA GLY A 356 -25.23 -5.09 -27.07
C GLY A 356 -24.29 -4.92 -28.26
N THR A 357 -23.85 -3.70 -28.58
CA THR A 357 -22.94 -3.44 -29.73
C THR A 357 -21.47 -3.32 -29.34
N PHE A 358 -21.14 -3.56 -28.06
CA PHE A 358 -19.77 -3.51 -27.61
C PHE A 358 -19.06 -4.83 -27.92
N HIS A 359 -18.01 -4.76 -28.74
CA HIS A 359 -17.18 -5.90 -29.10
C HIS A 359 -15.73 -5.63 -28.77
N LEU A 360 -15.07 -6.61 -28.12
CA LEU A 360 -13.61 -6.66 -28.01
C LEU A 360 -13.07 -7.64 -29.07
N SER A 361 -12.20 -7.13 -29.93
CA SER A 361 -11.46 -7.97 -30.86
C SER A 361 -10.02 -8.09 -30.38
N PRO A 362 -9.65 -9.18 -29.69
CA PRO A 362 -8.25 -9.38 -29.31
C PRO A 362 -7.41 -9.61 -30.54
N LEU A 363 -6.23 -9.03 -30.59
CA LEU A 363 -5.19 -9.45 -31.53
C LEU A 363 -4.90 -10.94 -31.31
N ALA A 364 -4.75 -11.67 -32.42
CA ALA A 364 -4.74 -13.12 -32.46
C ALA A 364 -3.98 -13.78 -31.31
N GLY A 365 -4.66 -14.69 -30.59
CA GLY A 365 -4.06 -15.61 -29.61
C GLY A 365 -4.23 -15.21 -28.14
N LYS A 366 -4.97 -14.15 -27.77
CA LYS A 366 -5.18 -13.76 -26.37
C LYS A 366 -6.64 -13.67 -25.99
N ASN A 367 -7.00 -14.23 -24.83
CA ASN A 367 -8.34 -14.13 -24.26
C ASN A 367 -8.55 -12.74 -23.62
N CYS A 368 -9.57 -12.02 -24.04
CA CYS A 368 -10.01 -10.79 -23.38
C CYS A 368 -11.32 -11.04 -22.63
N ASN A 369 -11.36 -10.70 -21.36
CA ASN A 369 -12.60 -10.69 -20.57
C ASN A 369 -13.11 -9.26 -20.44
N ILE A 370 -14.39 -9.07 -20.74
CA ILE A 370 -15.09 -7.81 -20.56
C ILE A 370 -15.78 -7.84 -19.20
N SER A 371 -15.39 -6.97 -18.28
CA SER A 371 -16.23 -6.63 -17.14
C SER A 371 -16.95 -5.31 -17.45
N ARG A 372 -18.28 -5.33 -17.42
CA ARG A 372 -19.10 -4.13 -17.56
C ARG A 372 -19.08 -3.40 -16.22
N MET A 373 -18.59 -2.17 -16.19
CA MET A 373 -18.90 -1.25 -15.11
C MET A 373 -20.28 -0.64 -15.45
N GLU A 374 -21.28 -0.92 -14.63
CA GLU A 374 -22.54 -0.19 -14.68
C GLU A 374 -22.33 1.18 -14.02
N MET A 375 -22.78 2.24 -14.72
CA MET A 375 -22.85 3.60 -14.19
C MET A 375 -23.96 3.70 -13.14
#